data_c43c59f71a71a38e8950860d349296e7
#
_entry.id   c43c59f71a71a38e8950860d349296e7
#
_cell.length_a   1.000
_cell.length_b   1.000
_cell.length_c   1.000
_cell.angle_alpha   90.00
_cell.angle_beta   90.00
_cell.angle_gamma   90.00
#
_symmetry.space_group_name_H-M   'P 1'
#
loop_
_entity.id
_entity.type
_entity.pdbx_description
1 polymer ?
#
loop_
_entity_poly.entity_id
_entity_poly.type
_entity_poly.pdbx_seq_one_letter_code
_entity_poly.pdbx_strand_id
1 'polypeptide(L)'
;MILADTSAWVEFLRATGSSAHLRLRELIAGEGELATSEIVMMELLAGAADTEELARLRRLLGRFRLLPVEGLADYEAAADLYRRCRVGGEIVRKLTDCLIAAVALRHGAALLHRDHDFEVLARHTPLRVAG
;
A
#
# COMPACT_ATOMS: atom_id res chain seq x y z
N MET A 1 -7.49 1.13 -10.97
CA MET A 1 -6.43 0.30 -10.38
C MET A 1 -6.33 0.61 -8.89
N ILE A 2 -6.18 -0.42 -8.09
CA ILE A 2 -6.10 -0.29 -6.63
C ILE A 2 -4.78 -0.91 -6.18
N LEU A 3 -4.00 -0.13 -5.42
CA LEU A 3 -2.80 -0.60 -4.73
C LEU A 3 -3.17 -0.95 -3.30
N ALA A 4 -2.97 -2.19 -2.91
CA ALA A 4 -3.20 -2.61 -1.53
C ALA A 4 -1.94 -2.40 -0.70
N ASP A 5 -2.07 -1.63 0.39
CA ASP A 5 -1.00 -1.44 1.37
C ASP A 5 -0.76 -2.69 2.20
N THR A 6 0.40 -2.78 2.81
CA THR A 6 0.75 -3.84 3.77
C THR A 6 -0.33 -4.04 4.82
N SER A 7 -0.91 -2.95 5.35
CA SER A 7 -1.96 -3.03 6.37
C SER A 7 -3.21 -3.77 5.88
N ALA A 8 -3.59 -3.58 4.61
CA ALA A 8 -4.71 -4.32 4.02
C ALA A 8 -4.37 -5.80 3.85
N TRP A 9 -3.16 -6.12 3.39
CA TRP A 9 -2.71 -7.50 3.26
C TRP A 9 -2.67 -8.23 4.59
N VAL A 10 -2.22 -7.57 5.66
CA VAL A 10 -2.21 -8.15 7.01
C VAL A 10 -3.62 -8.50 7.46
N GLU A 11 -4.60 -7.61 7.21
CA GLU A 11 -6.00 -7.90 7.51
C GLU A 11 -6.52 -9.12 6.74
N PHE A 12 -6.17 -9.21 5.46
CA PHE A 12 -6.57 -10.36 4.62
C PHE A 12 -5.91 -11.66 5.11
N LEU A 13 -4.60 -11.65 5.34
CA LEU A 13 -3.84 -12.85 5.73
C LEU A 13 -4.25 -13.37 7.10
N ARG A 14 -4.65 -12.47 8.01
CA ARG A 14 -5.18 -12.83 9.33
C ARG A 14 -6.67 -13.10 9.34
N ALA A 15 -7.35 -12.90 8.22
CA ALA A 15 -8.79 -13.13 8.08
C ALA A 15 -9.60 -12.40 9.18
N THR A 16 -9.34 -11.11 9.36
CA THR A 16 -9.91 -10.33 10.47
C THR A 16 -11.39 -10.02 10.31
N GLY A 17 -11.94 -10.13 9.09
CA GLY A 17 -13.32 -9.74 8.80
C GLY A 17 -13.52 -8.24 8.62
N SER A 18 -12.45 -7.44 8.65
CA SER A 18 -12.53 -5.99 8.43
C SER A 18 -12.96 -5.66 7.00
N SER A 19 -13.36 -4.41 6.77
CA SER A 19 -13.69 -3.94 5.43
C SER A 19 -12.50 -4.08 4.48
N ALA A 20 -11.28 -3.83 4.94
CA ALA A 20 -10.07 -4.00 4.15
C ALA A 20 -9.84 -5.46 3.75
N HIS A 21 -10.01 -6.40 4.68
CA HIS A 21 -9.95 -7.84 4.39
C HIS A 21 -10.97 -8.24 3.32
N LEU A 22 -12.23 -7.87 3.52
CA LEU A 22 -13.31 -8.27 2.61
C LEU A 22 -13.12 -7.66 1.22
N ARG A 23 -12.71 -6.41 1.16
CA ARG A 23 -12.46 -5.74 -0.13
C ARG A 23 -11.27 -6.37 -0.86
N LEU A 24 -10.20 -6.67 -0.14
CA LEU A 24 -9.02 -7.30 -0.75
C LEU A 24 -9.36 -8.70 -1.27
N ARG A 25 -10.17 -9.45 -0.54
CA ARG A 25 -10.65 -10.76 -0.98
C ARG A 25 -11.40 -10.66 -2.30
N GLU A 26 -12.28 -9.67 -2.45
CA GLU A 26 -12.99 -9.41 -3.71
C GLU A 26 -12.03 -9.07 -4.85
N LEU A 27 -11.04 -8.23 -4.58
CA LEU A 27 -10.07 -7.82 -5.59
C LEU A 27 -9.19 -8.99 -6.05
N ILE A 28 -8.80 -9.88 -5.14
CA ILE A 28 -8.03 -11.07 -5.48
C ILE A 28 -8.82 -12.00 -6.38
N ALA A 29 -10.12 -12.15 -6.13
CA ALA A 29 -11.01 -13.00 -6.94
C ALA A 29 -11.37 -12.36 -8.28
N GLY A 30 -11.21 -11.03 -8.41
CA GLY A 30 -11.53 -10.29 -9.63
C GLY A 30 -10.43 -10.33 -10.68
N GLU A 31 -10.62 -9.60 -11.78
CA GLU A 31 -9.66 -9.54 -12.87
C GLU A 31 -9.03 -8.16 -12.98
N GLY A 32 -7.70 -8.10 -12.87
CA GLY A 32 -6.88 -7.03 -13.42
C GLY A 32 -6.82 -5.70 -12.68
N GLU A 33 -7.47 -5.52 -11.54
CA GLU A 33 -7.50 -4.21 -10.87
C GLU A 33 -6.53 -4.06 -9.71
N LEU A 34 -6.03 -5.17 -9.17
CA LEU A 34 -5.18 -5.16 -7.98
C LEU A 34 -3.71 -5.03 -8.37
N ALA A 35 -3.01 -4.16 -7.66
CA ALA A 35 -1.57 -3.95 -7.80
C ALA A 35 -0.90 -4.04 -6.44
N THR A 36 0.40 -4.33 -6.47
CA THR A 36 1.27 -4.25 -5.31
C THR A 36 2.46 -3.33 -5.62
N SER A 37 3.20 -2.93 -4.61
CA SER A 37 4.42 -2.15 -4.79
C SER A 37 5.62 -2.92 -4.26
N GLU A 38 6.82 -2.51 -4.68
CA GLU A 38 8.05 -3.11 -4.17
C GLU A 38 8.18 -2.94 -2.66
N ILE A 39 7.73 -1.80 -2.13
CA ILE A 39 7.79 -1.53 -0.69
C ILE A 39 6.87 -2.49 0.07
N VAL A 40 5.63 -2.63 -0.37
CA VAL A 40 4.66 -3.56 0.24
C VAL A 40 5.16 -4.99 0.17
N MET A 41 5.70 -5.39 -0.99
CA MET A 41 6.28 -6.72 -1.16
C MET A 41 7.40 -6.95 -0.15
N MET A 42 8.32 -6.01 -0.01
CA MET A 42 9.41 -6.11 0.96
C MET A 42 8.89 -6.28 2.38
N GLU A 43 7.92 -5.47 2.79
CA GLU A 43 7.36 -5.52 4.15
C GLU A 43 6.67 -6.86 4.43
N LEU A 44 5.89 -7.36 3.48
CA LEU A 44 5.19 -8.64 3.64
C LEU A 44 6.16 -9.83 3.68
N LEU A 45 7.14 -9.85 2.77
CA LEU A 45 8.13 -10.92 2.74
C LEU A 45 9.00 -10.94 4.00
N ALA A 46 9.35 -9.75 4.52
CA ALA A 46 10.11 -9.62 5.76
C ALA A 46 9.35 -10.20 6.97
N GLY A 47 8.02 -10.16 6.93
CA GLY A 47 7.18 -10.69 8.00
C GLY A 47 6.90 -12.20 7.94
N ALA A 48 7.40 -12.91 6.92
CA ALA A 48 7.18 -14.35 6.77
C ALA A 48 7.82 -15.13 7.92
N ALA A 49 7.08 -16.06 8.53
CA ALA A 49 7.53 -16.81 9.68
C ALA A 49 8.56 -17.89 9.31
N ASP A 50 8.46 -18.45 8.10
CA ASP A 50 9.32 -19.53 7.63
C ASP A 50 9.42 -19.52 6.09
N THR A 51 10.22 -20.44 5.55
CA THR A 51 10.45 -20.52 4.10
C THR A 51 9.20 -20.94 3.31
N GLU A 52 8.32 -21.72 3.92
CA GLU A 52 7.06 -22.12 3.27
C GLU A 52 6.11 -20.94 3.13
N GLU A 53 5.96 -20.15 4.18
CA GLU A 53 5.15 -18.93 4.14
C GLU A 53 5.74 -17.94 3.15
N LEU A 54 7.06 -17.75 3.14
CA LEU A 54 7.74 -16.90 2.17
C LEU A 54 7.40 -17.30 0.74
N ALA A 55 7.46 -18.58 0.43
CA ALA A 55 7.16 -19.10 -0.90
C ALA A 55 5.70 -18.87 -1.27
N ARG A 56 4.77 -19.07 -0.32
CA ARG A 56 3.34 -18.81 -0.56
C ARG A 56 3.07 -17.32 -0.84
N LEU A 57 3.68 -16.43 -0.06
CA LEU A 57 3.54 -14.99 -0.25
C LEU A 57 4.07 -14.56 -1.61
N ARG A 58 5.24 -15.06 -2.01
CA ARG A 58 5.79 -14.77 -3.34
C ARG A 58 4.86 -15.19 -4.47
N ARG A 59 4.27 -16.37 -4.37
CA ARG A 59 3.34 -16.86 -5.38
C ARG A 59 2.07 -16.01 -5.44
N LEU A 60 1.54 -15.65 -4.27
CA LEU A 60 0.34 -14.82 -4.20
C LEU A 60 0.60 -13.44 -4.78
N LEU A 61 1.63 -12.75 -4.31
CA LEU A 61 1.95 -11.39 -4.75
C LEU A 61 2.36 -11.33 -6.22
N GLY A 62 3.01 -12.39 -6.72
CA GLY A 62 3.42 -12.50 -8.12
C GLY A 62 2.27 -12.59 -9.11
N ARG A 63 1.04 -12.78 -8.65
CA ARG A 63 -0.15 -12.81 -9.50
C ARG A 63 -0.62 -11.42 -9.93
N PHE A 64 -0.16 -10.37 -9.25
CA PHE A 64 -0.67 -9.02 -9.44
C PHE A 64 0.38 -8.11 -10.04
N ARG A 65 -0.09 -7.00 -10.62
CA ARG A 65 0.80 -6.02 -11.21
C ARG A 65 1.70 -5.41 -10.16
N LEU A 66 3.00 -5.37 -10.43
CA LEU A 66 3.97 -4.71 -9.56
C LEU A 66 4.17 -3.28 -10.04
N LEU A 67 4.01 -2.32 -9.13
CA LEU A 67 4.28 -0.90 -9.37
C LEU A 67 5.65 -0.59 -8.77
N PRO A 68 6.69 -0.40 -9.60
CA PRO A 68 8.03 -0.17 -9.07
C PRO A 68 8.22 1.26 -8.58
N VAL A 69 9.19 1.45 -7.70
CA VAL A 69 9.71 2.76 -7.33
C VAL A 69 10.57 3.28 -8.49
N GLU A 70 10.35 4.53 -8.90
CA GLU A 70 11.16 5.18 -9.93
C GLU A 70 12.22 6.10 -9.34
N GLY A 71 13.24 5.51 -8.72
CA GLY A 71 14.42 6.22 -8.29
C GLY A 71 14.15 7.44 -7.42
N LEU A 72 15.00 8.45 -7.54
CA LEU A 72 14.96 9.64 -6.70
C LEU A 72 13.64 10.42 -6.82
N ALA A 73 13.01 10.42 -8.00
CA ALA A 73 11.76 11.15 -8.20
C ALA A 73 10.66 10.72 -7.22
N ASP A 74 10.51 9.42 -6.98
CA ASP A 74 9.50 8.93 -6.02
C ASP A 74 9.89 9.25 -4.58
N TYR A 75 11.18 9.21 -4.24
CA TYR A 75 11.63 9.60 -2.90
C TYR A 75 11.42 11.08 -2.63
N GLU A 76 11.69 11.94 -3.61
CA GLU A 76 11.41 13.37 -3.47
C GLU A 76 9.91 13.64 -3.35
N ALA A 77 9.09 12.94 -4.14
CA ALA A 77 7.63 13.04 -4.04
C ALA A 77 7.14 12.61 -2.66
N ALA A 78 7.68 11.52 -2.11
CA ALA A 78 7.34 11.07 -0.76
C ALA A 78 7.69 12.11 0.30
N ALA A 79 8.86 12.73 0.19
CA ALA A 79 9.27 13.80 1.10
C ALA A 79 8.31 15.00 1.02
N ASP A 80 7.87 15.36 -0.19
CA ASP A 80 6.91 16.44 -0.39
C ASP A 80 5.56 16.13 0.24
N LEU A 81 5.06 14.91 0.07
CA LEU A 81 3.81 14.47 0.71
C LEU A 81 3.88 14.56 2.23
N TYR A 82 4.99 14.11 2.82
CA TYR A 82 5.23 14.21 4.25
C TYR A 82 5.16 15.68 4.72
N ARG A 83 5.84 16.56 4.00
CA ARG A 83 5.87 17.99 4.34
C ARG A 83 4.51 18.65 4.22
N ARG A 84 3.72 18.30 3.21
CA ARG A 84 2.35 18.82 3.05
C ARG A 84 1.48 18.48 4.25
N CYS A 85 1.55 17.25 4.73
CA CYS A 85 0.82 16.83 5.92
C CYS A 85 1.25 17.65 7.14
N ARG A 86 2.56 17.80 7.34
CA ARG A 86 3.11 18.55 8.46
C ARG A 86 2.67 20.02 8.44
N VAL A 87 2.72 20.68 7.29
CA VAL A 87 2.25 22.05 7.11
C VAL A 87 0.75 22.15 7.42
N GLY A 88 -0.02 21.11 7.08
CA GLY A 88 -1.44 21.02 7.42
C GLY A 88 -1.73 20.65 8.88
N GLY A 89 -0.69 20.47 9.70
CA GLY A 89 -0.83 20.23 11.14
C GLY A 89 -0.89 18.77 11.55
N GLU A 90 -0.62 17.82 10.64
CA GLU A 90 -0.62 16.40 10.96
C GLU A 90 0.68 15.73 10.51
N ILE A 91 1.15 14.77 11.31
CA ILE A 91 2.41 14.06 11.03
C ILE A 91 2.10 12.63 10.60
N VAL A 92 2.67 12.23 9.45
CA VAL A 92 2.71 10.83 9.04
C VAL A 92 3.80 10.12 9.85
N ARG A 93 3.47 9.01 10.47
CA ARG A 93 4.41 8.32 11.36
C ARG A 93 5.52 7.58 10.62
N LYS A 94 5.22 7.04 9.43
CA LYS A 94 6.19 6.25 8.66
C LYS A 94 6.41 6.87 7.29
N LEU A 95 7.65 7.25 7.01
CA LEU A 95 8.03 7.78 5.68
C LEU A 95 7.81 6.76 4.56
N THR A 96 7.89 5.46 4.86
CA THR A 96 7.59 4.42 3.87
C THR A 96 6.15 4.51 3.38
N ASP A 97 5.20 4.95 4.21
CA ASP A 97 3.82 5.16 3.78
C ASP A 97 3.71 6.30 2.78
N CYS A 98 4.52 7.35 2.95
CA CYS A 98 4.60 8.43 1.96
C CYS A 98 5.16 7.93 0.63
N LEU A 99 6.12 7.01 0.66
CA LEU A 99 6.69 6.42 -0.56
C LEU A 99 5.66 5.54 -1.28
N ILE A 100 4.90 4.74 -0.54
CA ILE A 100 3.79 3.95 -1.09
C ILE A 100 2.76 4.87 -1.74
N ALA A 101 2.40 5.96 -1.05
CA ALA A 101 1.46 6.95 -1.58
C ALA A 101 1.98 7.63 -2.85
N ALA A 102 3.27 7.96 -2.91
CA ALA A 102 3.89 8.56 -4.09
C ALA A 102 3.80 7.63 -5.30
N VAL A 103 4.08 6.34 -5.10
CA VAL A 103 3.95 5.33 -6.16
C VAL A 103 2.51 5.21 -6.63
N ALA A 104 1.55 5.16 -5.70
CA ALA A 104 0.13 5.11 -6.03
C ALA A 104 -0.31 6.32 -6.86
N LEU A 105 0.09 7.52 -6.45
CA LEU A 105 -0.23 8.75 -7.16
C LEU A 105 0.34 8.77 -8.58
N ARG A 106 1.59 8.36 -8.74
CA ARG A 106 2.24 8.34 -10.06
C ARG A 106 1.52 7.42 -11.03
N HIS A 107 0.94 6.32 -10.54
CA HIS A 107 0.21 5.36 -11.36
C HIS A 107 -1.30 5.63 -11.43
N GLY A 108 -1.80 6.68 -10.77
CA GLY A 108 -3.22 6.95 -10.72
C GLY A 108 -4.03 5.90 -9.97
N ALA A 109 -3.40 5.17 -9.04
CA ALA A 109 -4.05 4.11 -8.28
C ALA A 109 -4.68 4.66 -7.00
N ALA A 110 -5.86 4.15 -6.63
CA ALA A 110 -6.41 4.35 -5.30
C ALA A 110 -5.74 3.38 -4.33
N LEU A 111 -5.65 3.75 -3.07
CA LEU A 111 -4.97 2.95 -2.05
C LEU A 111 -5.96 2.28 -1.12
N LEU A 112 -5.86 0.96 -1.00
CA LEU A 112 -6.61 0.18 -0.01
C LEU A 112 -5.74 -0.02 1.22
N HIS A 113 -6.22 0.39 2.40
CA HIS A 113 -5.42 0.36 3.62
C HIS A 113 -6.28 0.18 4.87
N ARG A 114 -5.59 -0.09 5.97
CA ARG A 114 -6.12 0.02 7.33
C ARG A 114 -5.03 0.64 8.23
N ASP A 115 -4.63 1.86 7.92
CA ASP A 115 -3.60 2.59 8.66
C ASP A 115 -3.93 4.07 8.65
N HIS A 116 -3.91 4.68 9.84
CA HIS A 116 -4.21 6.10 10.03
C HIS A 116 -3.32 7.02 9.19
N ASP A 117 -2.07 6.64 8.92
CA ASP A 117 -1.16 7.45 8.11
C ASP A 117 -1.75 7.78 6.74
N PHE A 118 -2.46 6.83 6.12
CA PHE A 118 -3.08 7.08 4.82
C PHE A 118 -4.34 7.94 4.90
N GLU A 119 -5.02 7.94 6.03
CA GLU A 119 -6.10 8.91 6.28
C GLU A 119 -5.55 10.33 6.33
N VAL A 120 -4.42 10.51 7.02
CA VAL A 120 -3.70 11.81 7.08
C VAL A 120 -3.28 12.23 5.67
N LEU A 121 -2.65 11.33 4.92
CA LEU A 121 -2.22 11.61 3.54
C LEU A 121 -3.41 11.98 2.64
N ALA A 122 -4.53 11.29 2.75
CA ALA A 122 -5.71 11.59 1.95
C ALA A 122 -6.31 12.96 2.26
N ARG A 123 -6.18 13.45 3.50
CA ARG A 123 -6.68 14.78 3.88
C ARG A 123 -5.85 15.92 3.31
N HIS A 124 -4.55 15.72 3.14
CA HIS A 124 -3.61 16.81 2.80
C HIS A 124 -2.99 16.69 1.41
N THR A 125 -3.29 15.65 0.66
CA THR A 125 -2.70 15.37 -0.66
C THR A 125 -3.75 14.85 -1.63
N PRO A 126 -3.44 14.73 -2.93
CA PRO A 126 -4.36 14.16 -3.92
C PRO A 126 -4.57 12.64 -3.81
N LEU A 127 -3.97 11.97 -2.82
CA LEU A 127 -4.13 10.52 -2.66
C LEU A 127 -5.60 10.15 -2.52
N ARG A 128 -6.04 9.16 -3.32
CA ARG A 128 -7.38 8.60 -3.23
C ARG A 128 -7.33 7.30 -2.45
N VAL A 129 -8.29 7.12 -1.55
CA VAL A 129 -8.43 5.92 -0.74
C VAL A 129 -9.55 5.06 -1.34
N ALA A 130 -9.29 3.76 -1.48
CA ALA A 130 -10.29 2.79 -1.91
C ALA A 130 -11.10 2.32 -0.68
N GLY A 131 -12.39 2.39 -0.81
CA GLY A 131 -13.29 1.98 0.27
C GLY A 131 -13.99 0.69 0.02
#